data_b55690690d2e4abc8abf2f373133b7cc
#
_entry.id   b55690690d2e4abc8abf2f373133b7cc
#
_cell.length_a   1.000
_cell.length_b   1.000
_cell.length_c   1.000
_cell.angle_alpha   90.00
_cell.angle_beta   90.00
_cell.angle_gamma   90.00
#
_symmetry.space_group_name_H-M   'P 1'
#
loop_
_entity.id
_entity.type
_entity.pdbx_description
1 polymer ?
#
loop_
_entity_poly.entity_id
_entity_poly.type
_entity_poly.pdbx_seq_one_letter_code
_entity_poly.pdbx_strand_id
1 'polypeptide(L)'
;MINKEKKNLYEGMYILSSTLSDDARKKALDKIVVEITSQHGEIHKIHEQGRRKLAYEIDGHLEGYYYLIYFSIAPSAIEELWKEYHLNEDLVRFMTIRAEEVKETLEFKQELG
;
A
#
# COMPACT_ATOMS: atom_id res chain seq x y z
N MET A 1 -17.45 0.91 -21.72
CA MET A 1 -16.43 0.44 -22.65
C MET A 1 -15.27 -0.20 -21.89
N ILE A 2 -14.77 -1.31 -22.39
CA ILE A 2 -13.69 -2.03 -21.71
C ILE A 2 -12.37 -1.31 -21.96
N ASN A 3 -11.67 -1.03 -20.87
CA ASN A 3 -10.33 -0.48 -20.97
C ASN A 3 -9.39 -1.59 -21.43
N LYS A 4 -8.77 -1.38 -22.59
CA LYS A 4 -7.85 -2.36 -23.18
C LYS A 4 -6.41 -2.10 -22.82
N GLU A 5 -6.17 -1.13 -21.96
CA GLU A 5 -4.80 -0.83 -21.55
C GLU A 5 -4.22 -2.02 -20.77
N LYS A 6 -3.00 -2.37 -21.12
CA LYS A 6 -2.32 -3.48 -20.48
C LYS A 6 -2.03 -3.15 -19.03
N LYS A 7 -2.29 -4.10 -18.14
CA LYS A 7 -1.96 -3.94 -16.74
C LYS A 7 -0.50 -4.22 -16.49
N ASN A 8 0.09 -3.45 -15.60
CA ASN A 8 1.45 -3.68 -15.13
C ASN A 8 1.40 -4.19 -13.71
N LEU A 9 2.45 -4.87 -13.29
CA LEU A 9 2.59 -5.33 -11.92
C LEU A 9 3.28 -4.24 -11.11
N TYR A 10 2.71 -3.94 -9.95
CA TYR A 10 3.24 -2.93 -9.03
C TYR A 10 3.43 -3.50 -7.65
N GLU A 11 4.31 -2.86 -6.93
CA GLU A 11 4.55 -3.12 -5.52
C GLU A 11 4.22 -1.84 -4.78
N GLY A 12 3.19 -1.90 -3.93
CA GLY A 12 2.77 -0.75 -3.14
C GLY A 12 3.16 -0.95 -1.69
N MET A 13 3.88 0.02 -1.13
CA MET A 13 4.20 0.04 0.29
C MET A 13 3.26 1.02 0.96
N TYR A 14 2.67 0.59 2.08
CA TYR A 14 1.71 1.42 2.82
C TYR A 14 2.06 1.40 4.30
N ILE A 15 2.07 2.57 4.91
CA ILE A 15 2.29 2.69 6.35
C ILE A 15 1.04 3.30 6.95
N LEU A 16 0.34 2.52 7.78
CA LEU A 16 -0.86 2.98 8.46
C LEU A 16 -0.51 3.49 9.86
N SER A 17 -1.30 4.44 10.33
CA SER A 17 -1.09 5.06 11.64
C SER A 17 -1.08 4.03 12.76
N SER A 18 -0.09 4.15 13.65
CA SER A 18 0.04 3.25 14.80
C SER A 18 -1.05 3.50 15.85
N THR A 19 -1.80 4.61 15.72
CA THR A 19 -2.87 4.93 16.66
C THR A 19 -4.15 4.17 16.38
N LEU A 20 -4.24 3.49 15.23
CA LEU A 20 -5.43 2.74 14.86
C LEU A 20 -5.59 1.49 15.72
N SER A 21 -6.84 1.22 16.14
CA SER A 21 -7.17 -0.05 16.76
C SER A 21 -7.04 -1.16 15.72
N ASP A 22 -7.06 -2.41 16.17
CA ASP A 22 -6.97 -3.55 15.25
C ASP A 22 -8.11 -3.50 14.22
N ASP A 23 -9.33 -3.21 14.65
CA ASP A 23 -10.46 -3.12 13.75
C ASP A 23 -10.33 -1.95 12.76
N ALA A 24 -9.90 -0.80 13.24
CA ALA A 24 -9.74 0.37 12.39
C ALA A 24 -8.63 0.14 11.37
N ARG A 25 -7.56 -0.53 11.77
CA ARG A 25 -6.45 -0.85 10.87
C ARG A 25 -6.91 -1.79 9.76
N LYS A 26 -7.70 -2.81 10.13
CA LYS A 26 -8.24 -3.74 9.16
C LYS A 26 -9.12 -3.04 8.14
N LYS A 27 -9.97 -2.13 8.61
CA LYS A 27 -10.82 -1.34 7.71
C LYS A 27 -10.00 -0.44 6.80
N ALA A 28 -8.92 0.14 7.32
CA ALA A 28 -8.06 1.00 6.53
C ALA A 28 -7.34 0.19 5.43
N LEU A 29 -6.90 -1.02 5.75
CA LEU A 29 -6.30 -1.90 4.76
C LEU A 29 -7.33 -2.30 3.70
N ASP A 30 -8.53 -2.67 4.12
CA ASP A 30 -9.60 -3.05 3.21
C ASP A 30 -9.93 -1.90 2.26
N LYS A 31 -9.90 -0.67 2.75
CA LYS A 31 -10.17 0.50 1.93
C LYS A 31 -9.14 0.63 0.80
N ILE A 32 -7.86 0.39 1.11
CA ILE A 32 -6.82 0.42 0.09
C ILE A 32 -7.07 -0.65 -0.96
N VAL A 33 -7.41 -1.86 -0.52
CA VAL A 33 -7.71 -2.97 -1.44
C VAL A 33 -8.90 -2.64 -2.33
N VAL A 34 -9.95 -2.08 -1.75
CA VAL A 34 -11.15 -1.72 -2.52
C VAL A 34 -10.83 -0.63 -3.54
N GLU A 35 -10.00 0.33 -3.18
CA GLU A 35 -9.60 1.38 -4.11
C GLU A 35 -8.87 0.80 -5.32
N ILE A 36 -8.01 -0.18 -5.10
CA ILE A 36 -7.30 -0.85 -6.20
C ILE A 36 -8.29 -1.65 -7.06
N THR A 37 -9.14 -2.45 -6.43
CA THR A 37 -10.05 -3.31 -7.19
C THR A 37 -11.15 -2.51 -7.89
N SER A 38 -11.56 -1.37 -7.34
CA SER A 38 -12.56 -0.52 -7.99
C SER A 38 -12.04 0.12 -9.26
N GLN A 39 -10.71 0.22 -9.41
CA GLN A 39 -10.07 0.68 -10.63
C GLN A 39 -9.69 -0.49 -11.53
N HIS A 40 -10.33 -1.64 -11.34
CA HIS A 40 -10.09 -2.86 -12.10
C HIS A 40 -8.72 -3.48 -11.86
N GLY A 41 -8.10 -3.16 -10.72
CA GLY A 41 -6.84 -3.78 -10.34
C GLY A 41 -7.06 -5.17 -9.76
N GLU A 42 -6.00 -5.96 -9.78
CA GLU A 42 -6.01 -7.31 -9.23
C GLU A 42 -4.97 -7.41 -8.12
N ILE A 43 -5.39 -7.90 -6.96
CA ILE A 43 -4.49 -8.10 -5.83
C ILE A 43 -3.86 -9.47 -5.94
N HIS A 44 -2.54 -9.52 -5.88
CA HIS A 44 -1.80 -10.78 -5.96
C HIS A 44 -1.31 -11.27 -4.61
N LYS A 45 -0.81 -10.36 -3.78
CA LYS A 45 -0.27 -10.75 -2.48
C LYS A 45 -0.26 -9.56 -1.54
N ILE A 46 -0.59 -9.80 -0.28
CA ILE A 46 -0.51 -8.79 0.77
C ILE A 46 0.42 -9.33 1.85
N HIS A 47 1.49 -8.58 2.12
CA HIS A 47 2.42 -8.91 3.19
C HIS A 47 2.17 -7.96 4.35
N GLU A 48 1.80 -8.48 5.50
CA GLU A 48 1.65 -7.69 6.73
C GLU A 48 2.96 -7.78 7.49
N GLN A 49 3.63 -6.66 7.63
CA GLN A 49 4.94 -6.64 8.25
C GLN A 49 4.92 -6.14 9.70
N GLY A 50 3.73 -5.81 10.19
CA GLY A 50 3.54 -5.45 11.58
C GLY A 50 3.92 -4.02 11.90
N ARG A 51 3.94 -3.74 13.21
CA ARG A 51 4.27 -2.42 13.72
C ARG A 51 5.78 -2.22 13.69
N ARG A 52 6.21 -1.12 13.08
CA ARG A 52 7.63 -0.83 12.92
C ARG A 52 7.92 0.61 13.30
N LYS A 53 9.12 0.81 13.81
CA LYS A 53 9.61 2.15 14.09
C LYS A 53 10.02 2.80 12.76
N LEU A 54 9.61 4.05 12.58
CA LEU A 54 9.98 4.79 11.38
C LEU A 54 11.44 5.26 11.50
N ALA A 55 12.11 5.38 10.35
CA ALA A 55 13.50 5.83 10.32
C ALA A 55 13.62 7.26 10.85
N TYR A 56 12.56 8.06 10.65
CA TYR A 56 12.46 9.42 11.17
C TYR A 56 10.99 9.74 11.35
N GLU A 57 10.71 10.76 12.14
CA GLU A 57 9.33 11.17 12.40
C GLU A 57 8.67 11.67 11.11
N ILE A 58 7.44 11.20 10.85
CA ILE A 58 6.65 11.63 9.71
C ILE A 58 5.32 12.15 10.24
N ASP A 59 5.06 13.45 10.06
CA ASP A 59 3.83 14.10 10.52
C ASP A 59 3.46 13.75 11.96
N GLY A 60 4.47 13.74 12.83
CA GLY A 60 4.28 13.42 14.24
C GLY A 60 4.27 11.95 14.57
N HIS A 61 4.36 11.07 13.57
CA HIS A 61 4.35 9.63 13.81
C HIS A 61 5.77 9.09 13.95
N LEU A 62 6.00 8.29 14.97
CA LEU A 62 7.28 7.61 15.21
C LEU A 62 7.24 6.15 14.81
N GLU A 63 6.04 5.58 14.68
CA GLU A 63 5.83 4.19 14.31
C GLU A 63 4.65 4.09 13.36
N GLY A 64 4.55 2.96 12.69
CA GLY A 64 3.43 2.67 11.82
C GLY A 64 3.32 1.20 11.52
N TYR A 65 2.19 0.81 10.96
CA TYR A 65 1.96 -0.56 10.53
C TYR A 65 2.29 -0.66 9.05
N TYR A 66 3.22 -1.54 8.71
CA TYR A 66 3.74 -1.69 7.35
C TYR A 66 3.02 -2.79 6.60
N TYR A 67 2.62 -2.48 5.38
CA TYR A 67 2.01 -3.43 4.45
C TYR A 67 2.68 -3.30 3.09
N LEU A 68 2.89 -4.43 2.44
CA LEU A 68 3.35 -4.45 1.06
C LEU A 68 2.31 -5.21 0.25
N ILE A 69 1.81 -4.57 -0.80
CA ILE A 69 0.79 -5.17 -1.65
C ILE A 69 1.31 -5.28 -3.08
N TYR A 70 1.29 -6.48 -3.63
CA TYR A 70 1.55 -6.69 -5.04
C TYR A 70 0.23 -6.69 -5.77
N PHE A 71 0.10 -5.84 -6.76
CA PHE A 71 -1.13 -5.73 -7.53
C PHE A 71 -0.84 -5.36 -8.97
N SER A 72 -1.75 -5.75 -9.86
CA SER A 72 -1.68 -5.38 -11.27
C SER A 72 -2.79 -4.41 -11.58
N ILE A 73 -2.48 -3.36 -12.33
CA ILE A 73 -3.46 -2.34 -12.70
C ILE A 73 -2.95 -1.62 -13.95
N ALA A 74 -3.88 -1.01 -14.68
CA ALA A 74 -3.50 -0.18 -15.82
C ALA A 74 -2.72 1.05 -15.32
N PRO A 75 -1.62 1.42 -16.00
CA PRO A 75 -0.83 2.58 -15.56
C PRO A 75 -1.63 3.86 -15.41
N SER A 76 -2.64 4.05 -16.24
CA SER A 76 -3.46 5.25 -16.18
C SER A 76 -4.27 5.37 -14.89
N ALA A 77 -4.47 4.27 -14.16
CA ALA A 77 -5.24 4.28 -12.92
C ALA A 77 -4.38 4.65 -11.69
N ILE A 78 -3.07 4.64 -11.83
CA ILE A 78 -2.17 4.90 -10.69
C ILE A 78 -2.40 6.30 -10.11
N GLU A 79 -2.57 7.29 -10.98
CA GLU A 79 -2.77 8.66 -10.53
C GLU A 79 -4.03 8.81 -9.70
N GLU A 80 -5.12 8.13 -10.10
CA GLU A 80 -6.35 8.14 -9.34
C GLU A 80 -6.18 7.47 -7.96
N LEU A 81 -5.42 6.37 -7.92
CA LEU A 81 -5.12 5.73 -6.63
C LEU A 81 -4.38 6.69 -5.71
N TRP A 82 -3.37 7.39 -6.25
CA TRP A 82 -2.58 8.32 -5.44
C TRP A 82 -3.44 9.45 -4.88
N LYS A 83 -4.41 9.94 -5.65
CA LYS A 83 -5.33 10.97 -5.17
C LYS A 83 -6.13 10.47 -3.98
N GLU A 84 -6.64 9.24 -4.06
CA GLU A 84 -7.39 8.64 -2.97
C GLU A 84 -6.51 8.42 -1.75
N TYR A 85 -5.28 7.98 -1.97
CA TYR A 85 -4.34 7.76 -0.87
C TYR A 85 -4.01 9.06 -0.13
N HIS A 86 -3.85 10.16 -0.85
CA HIS A 86 -3.59 11.46 -0.22
C HIS A 86 -4.74 11.94 0.63
N LEU A 87 -5.95 11.50 0.36
CA LEU A 87 -7.13 11.87 1.14
C LEU A 87 -7.33 10.97 2.35
N ASN A 88 -6.56 9.91 2.46
CA ASN A 88 -6.72 8.92 3.53
C ASN A 88 -5.90 9.31 4.75
N GLU A 89 -6.57 9.79 5.80
CA GLU A 89 -5.91 10.28 7.00
C GLU A 89 -5.23 9.18 7.80
N ASP A 90 -5.66 7.93 7.61
CA ASP A 90 -5.06 6.79 8.32
C ASP A 90 -3.75 6.33 7.68
N LEU A 91 -3.49 6.77 6.46
CA LEU A 91 -2.31 6.39 5.70
C LEU A 91 -1.22 7.44 5.90
N VAL A 92 -0.19 7.07 6.65
CA VAL A 92 0.91 7.98 6.98
C VAL A 92 1.81 8.21 5.77
N ARG A 93 2.08 7.14 5.03
CA ARG A 93 2.96 7.21 3.88
C ARG A 93 2.65 6.07 2.93
N PHE A 94 2.90 6.31 1.65
CA PHE A 94 2.76 5.26 0.63
C PHE A 94 3.79 5.46 -0.47
N MET A 95 4.09 4.37 -1.18
CA MET A 95 5.00 4.39 -2.31
C MET A 95 4.57 3.29 -3.27
N THR A 96 4.60 3.58 -4.57
CA THR A 96 4.25 2.60 -5.61
C THR A 96 5.38 2.52 -6.61
N ILE A 97 5.89 1.31 -6.86
CA ILE A 97 6.93 1.11 -7.87
C ILE A 97 6.57 -0.07 -8.77
N ARG A 98 7.14 -0.10 -9.97
CA ARG A 98 6.96 -1.23 -10.87
C ARG A 98 7.69 -2.45 -10.29
N ALA A 99 7.04 -3.60 -10.39
CA ALA A 99 7.63 -4.86 -9.96
C ALA A 99 7.73 -5.80 -11.14
N GLU A 100 8.66 -6.72 -11.07
CA GLU A 100 8.83 -7.72 -12.12
C GLU A 100 8.24 -9.06 -11.72
N GLU A 101 8.12 -9.30 -10.42
CA GLU A 101 7.56 -10.55 -9.91
C GLU A 101 6.91 -10.33 -8.56
N VAL A 102 6.02 -11.23 -8.19
CA VAL A 102 5.38 -11.24 -6.88
C VAL A 102 6.22 -12.10 -5.95
N LYS A 103 6.78 -11.50 -4.91
CA LYS A 103 7.57 -12.23 -3.93
C LYS A 103 6.65 -12.85 -2.88
N GLU A 104 6.78 -14.16 -2.68
CA GLU A 104 5.96 -14.88 -1.71
C GLU A 104 6.40 -14.64 -0.28
N THR A 105 7.69 -14.37 -0.08
CA THR A 105 8.22 -14.06 1.24
C THR A 105 9.11 -12.84 1.13
N LEU A 106 9.15 -12.04 2.21
CA LEU A 106 9.97 -10.84 2.25
C LEU A 106 10.98 -10.93 3.38
N GLU A 107 12.17 -10.40 3.13
CA GLU A 107 13.15 -10.17 4.18
C GLU A 107 13.10 -8.70 4.52
N PHE A 108 12.82 -8.40 5.80
CA PHE A 108 12.79 -7.02 6.25
C PHE A 108 14.15 -6.64 6.82
N LYS A 109 14.76 -5.64 6.21
CA LYS A 109 16.06 -5.14 6.67
C LYS A 109 15.85 -3.94 7.55
N GLN A 110 16.36 -4.01 8.77
CA GLN A 110 16.09 -2.96 9.75
C GLN A 110 16.98 -1.74 9.62
N GLU A 111 18.03 -1.85 8.88
CA GLU A 111 18.96 -0.74 8.72
C GLU A 111 18.47 0.33 7.77
N LEU A 112 17.22 0.36 7.55
CA LEU A 112 16.61 1.34 6.67
C LEU A 112 16.58 2.74 7.24
N GLY A 113 17.05 2.87 8.43
CA GLY A 113 17.14 4.17 9.04
C GLY A 113 18.08 5.09 8.30
#